data_206238768a64f74d00ca31e7737d0d5a
#
_entry.id   206238768a64f74d00ca31e7737d0d5a
#
_cell.length_a   1.000
_cell.length_b   1.000
_cell.length_c   1.000
_cell.angle_alpha   90.00
_cell.angle_beta   90.00
_cell.angle_gamma   90.00
#
_symmetry.space_group_name_H-M   'P 1'
#
loop_
_entity.id
_entity.type
_entity.pdbx_description
1 polymer ?
#
loop_
_entity_poly.entity_id
_entity_poly.type
_entity_poly.pdbx_seq_one_letter_code
_entity_poly.pdbx_strand_id
1 'polypeptide(L)'
;VVTPLNIAYWERNLTCDIDSLIGSAVRGKDLVVIRLGENVQDKQAFRPGILRLVEYCKQKAGRVVITGCFWEDAEKERAIIHAARTHGISFIPIDWIDRLYDSRPKVGDTLYDVEGKPYTVTKEFIIAHPDDRGMRKIAEAIFDTLR
;
A
#
# COMPACT_ATOMS: atom_id res chain seq x y z
N VAL A 1 -1.42 -2.25 18.73
CA VAL A 1 -0.91 -0.93 18.31
C VAL A 1 -0.54 -0.99 16.84
N VAL A 2 -1.06 -0.07 16.03
CA VAL A 2 -0.68 0.07 14.62
C VAL A 2 0.48 1.06 14.53
N THR A 3 1.58 0.64 13.88
CA THR A 3 2.73 1.51 13.62
C THR A 3 2.84 1.72 12.12
N PRO A 4 2.42 2.87 11.58
CA PRO A 4 2.59 3.16 10.17
C PRO A 4 4.07 3.40 9.87
N LEU A 5 4.54 2.87 8.74
CA LEU A 5 5.88 3.07 8.25
C LEU A 5 5.83 3.54 6.80
N ASN A 6 6.38 4.72 6.52
CA ASN A 6 6.53 5.21 5.17
C ASN A 6 7.89 4.78 4.63
N ILE A 7 7.89 3.93 3.62
CA ILE A 7 9.10 3.46 2.94
C ILE A 7 9.13 3.84 1.44
N ALA A 8 8.65 5.02 1.10
CA ALA A 8 8.72 5.55 -0.27
C ALA A 8 10.15 5.56 -0.84
N TYR A 9 11.17 5.60 0.02
CA TYR A 9 12.56 5.40 -0.38
C TYR A 9 12.77 4.06 -1.10
N TRP A 10 12.16 2.98 -0.62
CA TRP A 10 12.26 1.67 -1.26
C TRP A 10 11.70 1.67 -2.68
N GLU A 11 10.59 2.36 -2.93
CA GLU A 11 9.99 2.42 -4.27
C GLU A 11 10.90 3.06 -5.33
N ARG A 12 11.86 3.88 -4.89
CA ARG A 12 12.88 4.51 -5.74
C ARG A 12 14.21 3.76 -5.75
N ASN A 13 14.43 2.86 -4.79
CA ASN A 13 15.68 2.13 -4.56
C ASN A 13 15.39 0.65 -4.30
N LEU A 14 14.82 -0.02 -5.31
CA LEU A 14 14.31 -1.39 -5.20
C LEU A 14 15.36 -2.44 -4.85
N THR A 15 16.66 -2.11 -4.95
CA THR A 15 17.79 -2.97 -4.60
C THR A 15 18.42 -2.64 -3.25
N CYS A 16 17.87 -1.68 -2.51
CA CYS A 16 18.42 -1.29 -1.21
C CYS A 16 18.39 -2.45 -0.20
N ASP A 17 19.18 -2.30 0.87
CA ASP A 17 19.17 -3.23 2.00
C ASP A 17 17.86 -3.09 2.79
N ILE A 18 17.01 -4.11 2.66
CA ILE A 18 15.69 -4.14 3.28
C ILE A 18 15.80 -4.23 4.80
N ASP A 19 16.76 -4.99 5.33
CA ASP A 19 16.94 -5.12 6.79
C ASP A 19 17.27 -3.78 7.43
N SER A 20 18.20 -3.04 6.84
CA SER A 20 18.55 -1.69 7.30
C SER A 20 17.36 -0.73 7.22
N LEU A 21 16.49 -0.88 6.22
CA LEU A 21 15.36 0.02 6.01
C LEU A 21 14.19 -0.25 6.97
N ILE A 22 13.80 -1.52 7.15
CA ILE A 22 12.56 -1.88 7.85
C ILE A 22 12.74 -2.94 8.95
N GLY A 23 13.95 -3.47 9.14
CA GLY A 23 14.19 -4.62 10.01
C GLY A 23 13.68 -4.42 11.44
N SER A 24 13.94 -3.26 12.04
CA SER A 24 13.46 -2.94 13.39
C SER A 24 11.93 -2.79 13.47
N ALA A 25 11.29 -2.35 12.39
CA ALA A 25 9.84 -2.14 12.35
C ALA A 25 9.04 -3.43 12.10
N VAL A 26 9.63 -4.40 11.41
CA VAL A 26 8.94 -5.64 10.96
C VAL A 26 9.20 -6.82 11.90
N ARG A 27 10.39 -6.89 12.46
CA ARG A 27 10.83 -8.04 13.27
C ARG A 27 9.94 -8.28 14.49
N GLY A 28 9.39 -9.50 14.60
CA GLY A 28 8.54 -9.90 15.71
C GLY A 28 7.15 -9.28 15.73
N LYS A 29 6.70 -8.65 14.64
CA LYS A 29 5.32 -8.16 14.54
C LYS A 29 4.36 -9.32 14.28
N ASP A 30 3.18 -9.27 14.90
CA ASP A 30 2.13 -10.25 14.67
C ASP A 30 1.57 -10.15 13.24
N LEU A 31 1.48 -8.94 12.71
CA LEU A 31 0.95 -8.65 11.38
C LEU A 31 1.76 -7.55 10.70
N VAL A 32 2.09 -7.77 9.44
CA VAL A 32 2.60 -6.76 8.51
C VAL A 32 1.66 -6.64 7.32
N VAL A 33 1.19 -5.42 7.07
CA VAL A 33 0.43 -5.07 5.87
C VAL A 33 1.34 -4.31 4.92
N ILE A 34 1.58 -4.87 3.74
CA ILE A 34 2.37 -4.23 2.69
C ILE A 34 1.42 -3.51 1.73
N ARG A 35 1.58 -2.19 1.61
CA ARG A 35 0.87 -1.37 0.63
C ARG A 35 1.88 -0.47 -0.08
N LEU A 36 2.45 -0.96 -1.17
CA LEU A 36 3.55 -0.35 -1.90
C LEU A 36 3.46 -0.68 -3.39
N GLY A 37 4.15 0.10 -4.19
CA GLY A 37 4.27 -0.08 -5.63
C GLY A 37 3.70 1.07 -6.45
N GLU A 38 2.86 1.91 -5.86
CA GLU A 38 2.16 2.97 -6.59
C GLU A 38 3.14 3.97 -7.23
N ASN A 39 4.23 4.32 -6.53
CA ASN A 39 5.22 5.31 -7.00
C ASN A 39 6.42 4.69 -7.72
N VAL A 40 6.45 3.38 -7.92
CA VAL A 40 7.54 2.72 -8.64
C VAL A 40 7.52 3.11 -10.12
N GLN A 41 8.64 3.59 -10.62
CA GLN A 41 8.83 3.94 -12.03
C GLN A 41 9.42 2.77 -12.83
N ASP A 42 10.40 2.06 -12.27
CA ASP A 42 11.05 0.91 -12.90
C ASP A 42 10.24 -0.37 -12.63
N LYS A 43 9.32 -0.68 -13.53
CA LYS A 43 8.47 -1.87 -13.42
C LYS A 43 9.24 -3.18 -13.61
N GLN A 44 10.34 -3.17 -14.34
CA GLN A 44 11.17 -4.37 -14.53
C GLN A 44 11.89 -4.73 -13.22
N ALA A 45 12.46 -3.75 -12.53
CA ALA A 45 13.08 -3.93 -11.23
C ALA A 45 12.05 -4.17 -10.11
N PHE A 46 10.79 -3.74 -10.30
CA PHE A 46 9.74 -3.90 -9.29
C PHE A 46 9.44 -5.37 -8.98
N ARG A 47 9.34 -6.21 -10.01
CA ARG A 47 9.00 -7.63 -9.82
C ARG A 47 9.98 -8.38 -8.90
N PRO A 48 11.30 -8.36 -9.12
CA PRO A 48 12.24 -8.97 -8.17
C PRO A 48 12.30 -8.20 -6.85
N GLY A 49 12.08 -6.89 -6.85
CA GLY A 49 12.09 -6.06 -5.65
C GLY A 49 10.97 -6.44 -4.68
N ILE A 50 9.72 -6.50 -5.16
CA ILE A 50 8.56 -6.85 -4.33
C ILE A 50 8.62 -8.30 -3.84
N LEU A 51 9.17 -9.21 -4.66
CA LEU A 51 9.39 -10.59 -4.26
C LEU A 51 10.31 -10.67 -3.04
N ARG A 52 11.47 -9.98 -3.07
CA ARG A 52 12.42 -9.92 -1.94
C ARG A 52 11.81 -9.26 -0.70
N LEU A 53 11.03 -8.19 -0.89
CA LEU A 53 10.39 -7.49 0.24
C LEU A 53 9.39 -8.39 0.94
N VAL A 54 8.54 -9.09 0.19
CA VAL A 54 7.56 -10.05 0.74
C VAL A 54 8.26 -11.19 1.45
N GLU A 55 9.30 -11.77 0.83
CA GLU A 55 10.11 -12.83 1.44
C GLU A 55 10.70 -12.37 2.79
N TYR A 56 11.31 -11.20 2.81
CA TYR A 56 11.87 -10.63 4.03
C TYR A 56 10.83 -10.48 5.13
N CYS A 57 9.68 -9.85 4.82
CA CYS A 57 8.61 -9.67 5.79
C CYS A 57 8.06 -11.02 6.30
N LYS A 58 7.89 -12.00 5.40
CA LYS A 58 7.42 -13.34 5.75
C LYS A 58 8.36 -14.08 6.71
N GLN A 59 9.67 -13.86 6.59
CA GLN A 59 10.67 -14.46 7.48
C GLN A 59 10.71 -13.82 8.87
N LYS A 60 10.26 -12.57 9.00
CA LYS A 60 10.45 -11.75 10.22
C LYS A 60 9.18 -11.48 11.01
N ALA A 61 8.01 -11.60 10.40
CA ALA A 61 6.71 -11.34 11.01
C ALA A 61 5.85 -12.60 11.13
N GLY A 62 4.85 -12.55 11.99
CA GLY A 62 3.92 -13.67 12.21
C GLY A 62 2.99 -13.88 11.01
N ARG A 63 2.31 -12.83 10.56
CA ARG A 63 1.44 -12.84 9.38
C ARG A 63 1.78 -11.69 8.46
N VAL A 64 1.73 -11.93 7.16
CA VAL A 64 1.94 -10.88 6.15
C VAL A 64 0.80 -10.91 5.15
N VAL A 65 0.28 -9.75 4.80
CA VAL A 65 -0.69 -9.54 3.72
C VAL A 65 -0.21 -8.41 2.82
N ILE A 66 -0.59 -8.42 1.56
CA ILE A 66 -0.20 -7.38 0.59
C ILE A 66 -1.41 -6.91 -0.20
N THR A 67 -1.54 -5.59 -0.38
CA THR A 67 -2.56 -5.02 -1.25
C THR A 67 -2.05 -4.85 -2.68
N GLY A 68 -2.95 -4.81 -3.64
CA GLY A 68 -2.71 -4.23 -4.96
C GLY A 68 -2.49 -2.73 -4.89
N CYS A 69 -2.31 -2.09 -6.04
CA CYS A 69 -2.27 -0.64 -6.18
C CYS A 69 -3.70 -0.07 -6.17
N PHE A 70 -3.85 1.16 -5.70
CA PHE A 70 -5.12 1.89 -5.75
C PHE A 70 -5.46 2.26 -7.20
N TRP A 71 -4.48 2.78 -7.94
CA TRP A 71 -4.62 3.03 -9.37
C TRP A 71 -4.33 1.77 -10.17
N GLU A 72 -5.19 1.47 -11.13
CA GLU A 72 -5.05 0.31 -12.00
C GLU A 72 -3.70 0.30 -12.72
N ASP A 73 -2.90 -0.73 -12.48
CA ASP A 73 -1.64 -1.02 -13.17
C ASP A 73 -1.45 -2.54 -13.25
N ALA A 74 -1.89 -3.11 -14.36
CA ALA A 74 -1.89 -4.56 -14.55
C ALA A 74 -0.50 -5.21 -14.45
N GLU A 75 0.57 -4.49 -14.79
CA GLU A 75 1.94 -5.02 -14.72
C GLU A 75 2.43 -5.10 -13.27
N LYS A 76 2.24 -4.03 -12.51
CA LYS A 76 2.55 -4.00 -11.07
C LYS A 76 1.71 -5.01 -10.32
N GLU A 77 0.43 -5.11 -10.61
CA GLU A 77 -0.48 -6.05 -9.96
C GLU A 77 -0.06 -7.50 -10.20
N ARG A 78 0.32 -7.86 -11.44
CA ARG A 78 0.88 -9.19 -11.73
C ARG A 78 2.14 -9.49 -10.90
N ALA A 79 3.02 -8.51 -10.73
CA ALA A 79 4.22 -8.67 -9.91
C ALA A 79 3.88 -8.89 -8.43
N ILE A 80 2.92 -8.15 -7.87
CA ILE A 80 2.44 -8.27 -6.50
C ILE A 80 1.77 -9.63 -6.29
N ILE A 81 0.87 -10.03 -7.18
CA ILE A 81 0.19 -11.34 -7.13
C ILE A 81 1.21 -12.48 -7.20
N HIS A 82 2.23 -12.36 -8.07
CA HIS A 82 3.29 -13.35 -8.16
C HIS A 82 4.05 -13.48 -6.83
N ALA A 83 4.44 -12.36 -6.21
CA ALA A 83 5.12 -12.38 -4.92
C ALA A 83 4.25 -12.99 -3.82
N ALA A 84 2.96 -12.63 -3.77
CA ALA A 84 2.02 -13.16 -2.80
C ALA A 84 1.87 -14.68 -2.93
N ARG A 85 1.69 -15.19 -4.16
CA ARG A 85 1.56 -16.62 -4.43
C ARG A 85 2.84 -17.39 -4.11
N THR A 86 4.01 -16.86 -4.48
CA THR A 86 5.31 -17.50 -4.23
C THR A 86 5.56 -17.72 -2.75
N HIS A 87 5.15 -16.77 -1.91
CA HIS A 87 5.38 -16.82 -0.46
C HIS A 87 4.15 -17.25 0.34
N GLY A 88 3.04 -17.62 -0.31
CA GLY A 88 1.82 -18.09 0.36
C GLY A 88 1.21 -17.07 1.30
N ILE A 89 1.18 -15.80 0.90
CA ILE A 89 0.52 -14.71 1.64
C ILE A 89 -0.75 -14.25 0.92
N SER A 90 -1.67 -13.62 1.66
CA SER A 90 -2.91 -13.11 1.08
C SER A 90 -2.64 -11.85 0.25
N PHE A 91 -3.18 -11.85 -0.98
CA PHE A 91 -3.27 -10.66 -1.83
C PHE A 91 -4.66 -10.04 -1.70
N ILE A 92 -4.74 -8.73 -1.59
CA ILE A 92 -5.96 -7.96 -1.39
C ILE A 92 -6.10 -6.96 -2.54
N PRO A 93 -6.99 -7.18 -3.52
CA PRO A 93 -7.24 -6.22 -4.59
C PRO A 93 -7.93 -4.98 -4.04
N ILE A 94 -7.45 -3.79 -4.41
CA ILE A 94 -8.02 -2.50 -3.99
C ILE A 94 -8.26 -1.52 -5.13
N ASP A 95 -7.88 -1.86 -6.36
CA ASP A 95 -8.08 -1.03 -7.55
C ASP A 95 -9.56 -0.75 -7.87
N TRP A 96 -10.46 -1.65 -7.48
CA TRP A 96 -11.91 -1.47 -7.61
C TRP A 96 -12.43 -0.29 -6.80
N ILE A 97 -11.74 0.08 -5.70
CA ILE A 97 -12.13 1.21 -4.84
C ILE A 97 -11.94 2.53 -5.59
N ASP A 98 -10.91 2.62 -6.42
CA ASP A 98 -10.67 3.80 -7.26
C ASP A 98 -11.83 4.12 -8.20
N ARG A 99 -12.55 3.11 -8.65
CA ARG A 99 -13.71 3.25 -9.55
C ARG A 99 -15.00 3.66 -8.84
N LEU A 100 -15.01 3.72 -7.52
CA LEU A 100 -16.18 4.16 -6.76
C LEU A 100 -16.29 5.68 -6.77
N TYR A 101 -17.51 6.18 -6.99
CA TYR A 101 -17.80 7.61 -7.06
C TYR A 101 -17.38 8.40 -5.80
N ASP A 102 -17.42 7.76 -4.64
CA ASP A 102 -17.20 8.36 -3.33
C ASP A 102 -15.85 7.96 -2.70
N SER A 103 -14.90 7.47 -3.48
CA SER A 103 -13.58 7.07 -2.98
C SER A 103 -12.52 8.17 -3.02
N ARG A 104 -12.81 9.25 -3.75
CA ARG A 104 -11.91 10.38 -3.96
C ARG A 104 -12.60 11.71 -3.67
N PRO A 105 -11.85 12.74 -3.24
CA PRO A 105 -12.40 14.08 -3.11
C PRO A 105 -12.64 14.70 -4.48
N LYS A 106 -13.43 15.77 -4.51
CA LYS A 106 -13.66 16.63 -5.68
C LYS A 106 -13.15 18.02 -5.41
N VAL A 107 -12.84 18.75 -6.46
CA VAL A 107 -12.56 20.19 -6.34
C VAL A 107 -13.78 20.88 -5.72
N GLY A 108 -13.56 21.66 -4.66
CA GLY A 108 -14.60 22.31 -3.87
C GLY A 108 -15.02 21.54 -2.61
N ASP A 109 -14.63 20.28 -2.45
CA ASP A 109 -14.88 19.53 -1.19
C ASP A 109 -14.10 20.14 -0.04
N THR A 110 -14.68 20.09 1.15
CA THR A 110 -13.97 20.41 2.40
C THR A 110 -13.46 19.12 3.03
N LEU A 111 -12.15 19.04 3.19
CA LEU A 111 -11.49 17.95 3.92
C LEU A 111 -10.90 18.49 5.23
N TYR A 112 -10.48 17.62 6.11
CA TYR A 112 -9.88 17.94 7.39
C TYR A 112 -8.49 17.33 7.50
N ASP A 113 -7.53 18.11 8.00
CA ASP A 113 -6.20 17.59 8.28
C ASP A 113 -6.17 16.75 9.58
N VAL A 114 -5.00 16.24 9.95
CA VAL A 114 -4.81 15.42 11.16
C VAL A 114 -5.11 16.17 12.46
N GLU A 115 -5.12 17.50 12.43
CA GLU A 115 -5.44 18.38 13.56
C GLU A 115 -6.93 18.79 13.57
N GLY A 116 -7.70 18.31 12.57
CA GLY A 116 -9.11 18.65 12.41
C GLY A 116 -9.36 20.02 11.77
N LYS A 117 -8.33 20.65 11.19
CA LYS A 117 -8.46 21.94 10.51
C LYS A 117 -9.04 21.75 9.11
N PRO A 118 -10.12 22.46 8.74
CA PRO A 118 -10.71 22.34 7.42
C PRO A 118 -9.84 22.99 6.34
N TYR A 119 -9.79 22.37 5.17
CA TYR A 119 -9.27 22.97 3.95
C TYR A 119 -10.13 22.60 2.74
N THR A 120 -10.23 23.51 1.78
CA THR A 120 -10.97 23.27 0.54
C THR A 120 -10.04 22.69 -0.52
N VAL A 121 -10.47 21.62 -1.18
CA VAL A 121 -9.73 21.00 -2.28
C VAL A 121 -9.73 21.92 -3.49
N THR A 122 -8.56 22.40 -3.88
CA THR A 122 -8.37 23.34 -5.00
C THR A 122 -7.48 22.81 -6.12
N LYS A 123 -6.80 21.65 -5.88
CA LYS A 123 -5.78 21.12 -6.79
C LYS A 123 -6.19 19.78 -7.33
N GLU A 124 -6.04 19.60 -8.65
CA GLU A 124 -6.39 18.37 -9.34
C GLU A 124 -5.59 17.14 -8.86
N PHE A 125 -4.32 17.31 -8.46
CA PHE A 125 -3.54 16.16 -7.99
C PHE A 125 -4.09 15.56 -6.70
N ILE A 126 -4.80 16.35 -5.86
CA ILE A 126 -5.41 15.86 -4.61
C ILE A 126 -6.58 14.93 -4.95
N ILE A 127 -7.36 15.24 -5.98
CA ILE A 127 -8.51 14.43 -6.40
C ILE A 127 -8.13 13.07 -6.99
N ALA A 128 -6.87 12.87 -7.32
CA ALA A 128 -6.38 11.57 -7.76
C ALA A 128 -6.20 10.56 -6.62
N HIS A 129 -6.14 11.01 -5.37
CA HIS A 129 -5.87 10.18 -4.21
C HIS A 129 -7.15 9.80 -3.47
N PRO A 130 -7.19 8.65 -2.76
CA PRO A 130 -8.33 8.32 -1.92
C PRO A 130 -8.46 9.33 -0.78
N ASP A 131 -9.69 9.78 -0.51
CA ASP A 131 -10.04 10.52 0.69
C ASP A 131 -10.30 9.57 1.88
N ASP A 132 -10.79 10.08 3.01
CA ASP A 132 -11.07 9.27 4.19
C ASP A 132 -12.07 8.14 3.91
N ARG A 133 -13.01 8.35 2.99
CA ARG A 133 -13.99 7.31 2.58
C ARG A 133 -13.29 6.21 1.77
N GLY A 134 -12.43 6.59 0.83
CA GLY A 134 -11.62 5.65 0.07
C GLY A 134 -10.64 4.90 0.96
N MET A 135 -9.96 5.59 1.88
CA MET A 135 -9.07 4.97 2.86
C MET A 135 -9.79 4.00 3.80
N ARG A 136 -11.03 4.32 4.21
CA ARG A 136 -11.87 3.43 5.01
C ARG A 136 -12.17 2.14 4.24
N LYS A 137 -12.55 2.22 2.98
CA LYS A 137 -12.81 1.04 2.13
C LYS A 137 -11.57 0.15 1.97
N ILE A 138 -10.39 0.77 1.83
CA ILE A 138 -9.12 0.03 1.81
C ILE A 138 -8.91 -0.71 3.15
N ALA A 139 -9.13 -0.03 4.27
CA ALA A 139 -8.99 -0.63 5.59
C ALA A 139 -9.99 -1.78 5.82
N GLU A 140 -11.24 -1.63 5.38
CA GLU A 140 -12.26 -2.68 5.42
C GLU A 140 -11.87 -3.90 4.59
N ALA A 141 -11.37 -3.71 3.36
CA ALA A 141 -10.89 -4.80 2.52
C ALA A 141 -9.74 -5.58 3.17
N ILE A 142 -8.80 -4.88 3.82
CA ILE A 142 -7.72 -5.50 4.59
C ILE A 142 -8.29 -6.28 5.78
N PHE A 143 -9.17 -5.67 6.55
CA PHE A 143 -9.76 -6.28 7.75
C PHE A 143 -10.56 -7.55 7.43
N ASP A 144 -11.37 -7.53 6.37
CA ASP A 144 -12.15 -8.69 5.95
C ASP A 144 -11.28 -9.87 5.51
N THR A 145 -10.10 -9.61 4.97
CA THR A 145 -9.11 -10.64 4.63
C THR A 145 -8.44 -11.26 5.88
N LEU A 146 -8.42 -10.52 6.99
CA LEU A 146 -7.76 -10.96 8.23
C LEU A 146 -8.65 -11.83 9.12
N ARG A 147 -9.96 -11.80 8.91
CA ARG A 147 -10.94 -12.65 9.60
C ARG A 147 -10.80 -14.08 9.14
#